data_72fcc12e6df91ee9543972dec58ae397
#
_entry.id   72fcc12e6df91ee9543972dec58ae397
#
_cell.length_a   1.000
_cell.length_b   1.000
_cell.length_c   1.000
_cell.angle_alpha   90.00
_cell.angle_beta   90.00
_cell.angle_gamma   90.00
#
_symmetry.space_group_name_H-M   'P 1'
#
loop_
_entity.id
_entity.type
_entity.pdbx_description
1 polymer ?
#
loop_
_entity_poly.entity_id
_entity_poly.type
_entity_poly.pdbx_seq_one_letter_code
_entity_poly.pdbx_strand_id
1 'polypeptide(L)'
;MNLGDRNTSFYHVSALARRKRNFIIAIKNEVGEWLTEEREVANHFREGFLKIYTTTQEAANREFNYNLQWQPKLSSEEKNSISHMVTEEEIKTSLWSLKAFKASGPNGMHASFFQRFWLVVGRLVSEEVHSIFREKKVPEYLNRTNIVLIPKTQGPESIGSYRPISLYNSVYKIVSKILVGRIRPLLDQLISPCQAAFVPGRRGVDNAIVVQEIIHTMGRAKGKVGFMALKINLEKAYDKPEWSFIRSMLIKYNFPENLIEIMMSCISSVSTSLLFNGGSLEPFRPSRGIRQGDPLSPYIFILCMEFLGQLIQEKCEAKVWCLIKSSRSGPSFSHLFFADDLVLFAKANAENCSAIREVLDTFCRCSG
;
A
#
# COMPACT_ATOMS: atom_id res chain seq x y z
N MET A 1 13.15 6.67 17.31
CA MET A 1 14.13 6.26 18.34
C MET A 1 15.28 5.57 17.64
N ASN A 2 16.44 6.21 17.58
CA ASN A 2 17.59 5.66 16.84
C ASN A 2 18.33 4.53 17.57
N LEU A 3 18.02 4.25 18.82
CA LEU A 3 18.80 3.35 19.66
C LEU A 3 18.10 2.05 20.08
N GLY A 4 16.85 1.84 19.63
CA GLY A 4 16.08 0.65 19.96
C GLY A 4 15.82 0.49 21.47
N ASP A 5 15.45 -0.73 21.85
CA ASP A 5 15.28 -1.10 23.25
C ASP A 5 16.65 -1.40 23.87
N ARG A 6 17.21 -0.42 24.57
CA ARG A 6 18.42 -0.58 25.39
C ARG A 6 18.09 -0.63 26.88
N ASN A 7 16.84 -0.90 27.23
CA ASN A 7 16.37 -1.00 28.63
C ASN A 7 16.70 0.27 29.46
N THR A 8 16.63 1.45 28.82
CA THR A 8 16.90 2.72 29.49
C THR A 8 15.63 3.28 30.12
N SER A 9 15.78 4.09 31.18
CA SER A 9 14.67 4.81 31.81
C SER A 9 13.87 5.64 30.79
N PHE A 10 14.56 6.31 29.86
CA PHE A 10 13.92 7.05 28.77
C PHE A 10 13.04 6.15 27.90
N TYR A 11 13.49 4.94 27.58
CA TYR A 11 12.71 3.98 26.82
C TYR A 11 11.41 3.61 27.56
N HIS A 12 11.51 3.26 28.85
CA HIS A 12 10.35 2.88 29.67
C HIS A 12 9.35 4.02 29.82
N VAL A 13 9.81 5.23 30.16
CA VAL A 13 8.95 6.41 30.27
C VAL A 13 8.26 6.71 28.93
N SER A 14 8.99 6.63 27.81
CA SER A 14 8.44 6.83 26.48
C SER A 14 7.42 5.75 26.10
N ALA A 15 7.65 4.50 26.50
CA ALA A 15 6.74 3.38 26.26
C ALA A 15 5.42 3.56 27.04
N LEU A 16 5.53 3.92 28.34
CA LEU A 16 4.36 4.20 29.18
C LEU A 16 3.56 5.39 28.68
N ALA A 17 4.21 6.49 28.30
CA ALA A 17 3.54 7.65 27.73
C ALA A 17 2.79 7.31 26.43
N ARG A 18 3.40 6.50 25.55
CA ARG A 18 2.73 6.02 24.32
C ARG A 18 1.56 5.09 24.63
N ARG A 19 1.73 4.15 25.59
CA ARG A 19 0.65 3.27 26.01
C ARG A 19 -0.56 4.07 26.52
N LYS A 20 -0.31 5.06 27.38
CA LYS A 20 -1.37 5.95 27.89
C LYS A 20 -2.04 6.74 26.77
N ARG A 21 -1.25 7.29 25.83
CA ARG A 21 -1.78 8.08 24.69
C ARG A 21 -2.61 7.22 23.72
N ASN A 22 -2.20 5.96 23.50
CA ASN A 22 -2.86 5.06 22.55
C ASN A 22 -3.96 4.22 23.19
N PHE A 23 -4.21 4.36 24.49
CA PHE A 23 -5.28 3.67 25.18
C PHE A 23 -6.63 4.20 24.72
N ILE A 24 -7.53 3.30 24.28
CA ILE A 24 -8.84 3.63 23.75
C ILE A 24 -9.86 3.49 24.85
N ILE A 25 -10.41 4.60 25.33
CA ILE A 25 -11.39 4.64 26.41
C ILE A 25 -12.81 4.54 25.85
N ALA A 26 -13.09 5.27 24.78
CA ALA A 26 -14.41 5.39 24.19
C ALA A 26 -14.33 5.65 22.70
N ILE A 27 -15.41 5.38 21.96
CA ILE A 27 -15.55 5.63 20.53
C ILE A 27 -17.00 5.96 20.21
N LYS A 28 -17.25 6.73 19.16
CA LYS A 28 -18.62 6.94 18.65
C LYS A 28 -19.02 5.82 17.69
N ASN A 29 -20.23 5.32 17.84
CA ASN A 29 -20.86 4.42 16.88
C ASN A 29 -21.29 5.16 15.60
N GLU A 30 -21.86 4.44 14.63
CA GLU A 30 -22.32 5.00 13.35
C GLU A 30 -23.48 6.02 13.53
N VAL A 31 -24.20 6.00 14.66
CA VAL A 31 -25.32 6.91 15.00
C VAL A 31 -24.82 8.15 15.78
N GLY A 32 -23.52 8.18 16.14
CA GLY A 32 -22.91 9.30 16.89
C GLY A 32 -22.96 9.18 18.41
N GLU A 33 -23.42 8.06 18.96
CA GLU A 33 -23.46 7.78 20.39
C GLU A 33 -22.11 7.26 20.88
N TRP A 34 -21.73 7.64 22.12
CA TRP A 34 -20.50 7.18 22.74
C TRP A 34 -20.65 5.76 23.31
N LEU A 35 -19.79 4.86 22.84
CA LEU A 35 -19.56 3.56 23.46
C LEU A 35 -18.43 3.73 24.48
N THR A 36 -18.64 3.34 25.72
CA THR A 36 -17.68 3.46 26.83
C THR A 36 -17.35 2.14 27.48
N GLU A 37 -18.21 1.13 27.34
CA GLU A 37 -17.97 -0.22 27.79
C GLU A 37 -16.82 -0.85 26.98
N GLU A 38 -15.75 -1.32 27.62
CA GLU A 38 -14.54 -1.82 26.96
C GLU A 38 -14.87 -2.93 25.94
N ARG A 39 -15.81 -3.82 26.28
CA ARG A 39 -16.23 -4.92 25.41
C ARG A 39 -16.98 -4.42 24.17
N GLU A 40 -17.85 -3.43 24.33
CA GLU A 40 -18.59 -2.82 23.22
C GLU A 40 -17.65 -2.06 22.28
N VAL A 41 -16.74 -1.28 22.86
CA VAL A 41 -15.70 -0.57 22.09
C VAL A 41 -14.83 -1.55 21.30
N ALA A 42 -14.36 -2.65 21.92
CA ALA A 42 -13.56 -3.67 21.28
C ALA A 42 -14.30 -4.35 20.12
N ASN A 43 -15.57 -4.73 20.34
CA ASN A 43 -16.42 -5.33 19.31
C ASN A 43 -16.65 -4.34 18.15
N HIS A 44 -16.95 -3.08 18.44
CA HIS A 44 -17.14 -2.05 17.41
C HIS A 44 -15.90 -1.89 16.53
N PHE A 45 -14.69 -1.88 17.11
CA PHE A 45 -13.46 -1.87 16.33
C PHE A 45 -13.32 -3.13 15.48
N ARG A 46 -13.53 -4.32 16.06
CA ARG A 46 -13.40 -5.58 15.34
C ARG A 46 -14.35 -5.64 14.14
N GLU A 47 -15.62 -5.34 14.35
CA GLU A 47 -16.64 -5.35 13.29
C GLU A 47 -16.37 -4.28 12.23
N GLY A 48 -15.99 -3.09 12.65
CA GLY A 48 -15.66 -2.01 11.72
C GLY A 48 -14.46 -2.33 10.83
N PHE A 49 -13.40 -2.95 11.37
CA PHE A 49 -12.27 -3.38 10.56
C PHE A 49 -12.62 -4.62 9.71
N LEU A 50 -13.41 -5.55 10.22
CA LEU A 50 -13.92 -6.66 9.41
C LEU A 50 -14.69 -6.15 8.19
N LYS A 51 -15.60 -5.18 8.37
CA LYS A 51 -16.36 -4.54 7.29
C LYS A 51 -15.43 -3.84 6.26
N ILE A 52 -14.36 -3.17 6.72
CA ILE A 52 -13.38 -2.53 5.84
C ILE A 52 -12.64 -3.54 4.97
N TYR A 53 -12.21 -4.66 5.55
CA TYR A 53 -11.40 -5.68 4.88
C TYR A 53 -12.22 -6.80 4.22
N THR A 54 -13.55 -6.72 4.27
CA THR A 54 -14.44 -7.66 3.56
C THR A 54 -14.88 -7.05 2.24
N THR A 55 -14.70 -7.80 1.15
CA THR A 55 -15.17 -7.37 -0.18
C THR A 55 -16.69 -7.26 -0.19
N THR A 56 -17.16 -6.22 -0.87
CA THR A 56 -18.57 -6.00 -1.17
C THR A 56 -18.92 -6.39 -2.60
N GLN A 57 -17.92 -6.78 -3.40
CA GLN A 57 -18.14 -7.20 -4.79
C GLN A 57 -18.72 -8.61 -4.85
N GLU A 58 -19.76 -8.79 -5.64
CA GLU A 58 -20.30 -10.09 -5.97
C GLU A 58 -19.29 -10.94 -6.74
N ALA A 59 -19.35 -12.28 -6.57
CA ALA A 59 -18.42 -13.20 -7.20
C ALA A 59 -18.37 -13.07 -8.74
N ALA A 60 -19.52 -12.74 -9.36
CA ALA A 60 -19.64 -12.54 -10.80
C ALA A 60 -18.94 -11.27 -11.31
N ASN A 61 -18.75 -10.26 -10.46
CA ASN A 61 -18.10 -8.99 -10.80
C ASN A 61 -16.61 -8.95 -10.44
N ARG A 62 -16.06 -10.07 -9.95
CA ARG A 62 -14.64 -10.16 -9.56
C ARG A 62 -13.68 -10.32 -10.73
N GLU A 63 -14.17 -10.54 -11.93
CA GLU A 63 -13.33 -10.56 -13.13
C GLU A 63 -13.10 -9.13 -13.63
N PHE A 64 -11.84 -8.72 -13.59
CA PHE A 64 -11.40 -7.45 -14.13
C PHE A 64 -11.35 -7.53 -15.66
N ASN A 65 -12.39 -7.02 -16.30
CA ASN A 65 -12.60 -7.12 -17.76
C ASN A 65 -12.51 -5.74 -18.45
N TYR A 66 -11.45 -4.97 -18.16
CA TYR A 66 -11.22 -3.69 -18.83
C TYR A 66 -10.15 -3.85 -19.92
N ASN A 67 -10.52 -3.56 -21.17
CA ASN A 67 -9.68 -3.81 -22.34
C ASN A 67 -8.82 -2.56 -22.69
N LEU A 68 -7.87 -2.22 -21.82
CA LEU A 68 -6.82 -1.25 -22.13
C LEU A 68 -5.67 -1.92 -22.87
N GLN A 69 -5.12 -1.23 -23.88
CA GLN A 69 -3.80 -1.57 -24.42
C GLN A 69 -2.75 -1.24 -23.38
N TRP A 70 -2.46 -2.23 -22.52
CA TRP A 70 -1.56 -2.03 -21.39
C TRP A 70 -0.10 -1.89 -21.84
N GLN A 71 0.51 -0.75 -21.50
CA GLN A 71 1.94 -0.49 -21.60
C GLN A 71 2.33 0.34 -20.34
N PRO A 72 3.48 0.12 -19.71
CA PRO A 72 4.57 -0.80 -20.08
C PRO A 72 4.38 -2.24 -19.57
N LYS A 73 5.19 -3.18 -20.08
CA LYS A 73 5.20 -4.59 -19.69
C LYS A 73 6.63 -5.06 -19.50
N LEU A 74 6.83 -6.06 -18.66
CA LEU A 74 8.11 -6.75 -18.55
C LEU A 74 8.43 -7.51 -19.83
N SER A 75 9.67 -7.35 -20.32
CA SER A 75 10.23 -8.14 -21.40
C SER A 75 10.46 -9.59 -20.94
N SER A 76 10.71 -10.49 -21.89
CA SER A 76 11.03 -11.90 -21.58
C SER A 76 12.33 -12.01 -20.77
N GLU A 77 13.33 -11.17 -21.04
CA GLU A 77 14.60 -11.13 -20.32
C GLU A 77 14.41 -10.70 -18.86
N GLU A 78 13.66 -9.63 -18.62
CA GLU A 78 13.34 -9.15 -17.29
C GLU A 78 12.50 -10.15 -16.50
N LYS A 79 11.52 -10.76 -17.15
CA LYS A 79 10.72 -11.84 -16.56
C LYS A 79 11.61 -13.00 -16.09
N ASN A 80 12.56 -13.42 -16.90
CA ASN A 80 13.51 -14.46 -16.57
C ASN A 80 14.47 -14.02 -15.44
N SER A 81 14.93 -12.77 -15.48
CA SER A 81 15.87 -12.23 -14.48
C SER A 81 15.30 -12.23 -13.06
N ILE A 82 13.98 -12.08 -12.89
CA ILE A 82 13.32 -12.09 -11.58
C ILE A 82 12.73 -13.44 -11.18
N SER A 83 12.71 -14.44 -12.11
CA SER A 83 12.12 -15.76 -11.89
C SER A 83 13.06 -16.77 -11.27
N HIS A 84 14.35 -16.44 -11.15
CA HIS A 84 15.37 -17.38 -10.66
C HIS A 84 15.08 -17.89 -9.25
N MET A 85 15.64 -19.04 -8.89
CA MET A 85 15.54 -19.59 -7.54
C MET A 85 16.13 -18.61 -6.53
N VAL A 86 15.53 -18.54 -5.35
CA VAL A 86 16.04 -17.69 -4.28
C VAL A 86 17.39 -18.20 -3.81
N THR A 87 18.33 -17.28 -3.65
CA THR A 87 19.70 -17.60 -3.18
C THR A 87 19.84 -17.31 -1.69
N GLU A 88 20.80 -17.99 -1.04
CA GLU A 88 21.18 -17.72 0.36
C GLU A 88 21.58 -16.25 0.57
N GLU A 89 22.21 -15.64 -0.45
CA GLU A 89 22.61 -14.24 -0.38
C GLU A 89 21.42 -13.30 -0.39
N GLU A 90 20.37 -13.58 -1.19
CA GLU A 90 19.13 -12.80 -1.17
C GLU A 90 18.45 -12.89 0.21
N ILE A 91 18.40 -14.11 0.81
CA ILE A 91 17.80 -14.32 2.13
C ILE A 91 18.56 -13.52 3.18
N LYS A 92 19.86 -13.65 3.20
CA LYS A 92 20.75 -12.97 4.15
C LYS A 92 20.66 -11.45 3.99
N THR A 93 20.81 -10.94 2.77
CA THR A 93 20.72 -9.50 2.46
C THR A 93 19.37 -8.94 2.88
N SER A 94 18.28 -9.67 2.61
CA SER A 94 16.94 -9.28 3.02
C SER A 94 16.80 -9.20 4.54
N LEU A 95 17.30 -10.19 5.28
CA LEU A 95 17.30 -10.17 6.75
C LEU A 95 18.12 -9.00 7.32
N TRP A 96 19.33 -8.76 6.79
CA TRP A 96 20.19 -7.65 7.29
C TRP A 96 19.66 -6.27 6.90
N SER A 97 18.82 -6.16 5.88
CA SER A 97 18.11 -4.93 5.55
C SER A 97 17.01 -4.55 6.54
N LEU A 98 16.57 -5.50 7.37
CA LEU A 98 15.58 -5.26 8.42
C LEU A 98 16.23 -4.53 9.61
N LYS A 99 15.57 -3.50 10.12
CA LYS A 99 16.01 -2.82 11.34
C LYS A 99 15.85 -3.78 12.54
N ALA A 100 16.95 -4.02 13.26
CA ALA A 100 17.09 -5.02 14.31
C ALA A 100 15.96 -5.00 15.36
N PHE A 101 15.62 -3.82 15.89
CA PHE A 101 14.65 -3.63 16.99
C PHE A 101 13.33 -2.99 16.55
N LYS A 102 12.90 -3.17 15.30
CA LYS A 102 11.53 -2.85 14.89
C LYS A 102 10.56 -3.83 15.56
N ALA A 103 9.33 -3.37 15.78
CA ALA A 103 8.28 -4.19 16.36
C ALA A 103 8.18 -5.57 15.68
N SER A 104 8.14 -6.60 16.52
CA SER A 104 7.96 -8.00 16.11
C SER A 104 6.52 -8.25 15.65
N GLY A 105 6.33 -9.36 14.96
CA GLY A 105 5.01 -9.91 14.67
C GLY A 105 4.43 -10.71 15.84
N PRO A 106 3.36 -11.50 15.58
CA PRO A 106 2.68 -12.29 16.61
C PRO A 106 3.58 -13.29 17.34
N ASN A 107 4.67 -13.76 16.72
CA ASN A 107 5.62 -14.68 17.35
C ASN A 107 6.59 -14.02 18.34
N GLY A 108 6.56 -12.69 18.49
CA GLY A 108 7.43 -11.94 19.41
C GLY A 108 8.89 -11.82 18.98
N MET A 109 9.32 -12.46 17.89
CA MET A 109 10.73 -12.50 17.48
C MET A 109 11.12 -11.29 16.63
N HIS A 110 12.04 -10.47 17.13
CA HIS A 110 12.63 -9.36 16.39
C HIS A 110 13.63 -9.84 15.33
N ALA A 111 13.86 -9.02 14.31
CA ALA A 111 14.90 -9.31 13.30
C ALA A 111 16.29 -9.48 13.93
N SER A 112 16.58 -8.76 15.03
CA SER A 112 17.84 -8.89 15.79
C SER A 112 18.13 -10.30 16.28
N PHE A 113 17.09 -11.07 16.65
CA PHE A 113 17.25 -12.47 17.04
C PHE A 113 17.85 -13.29 15.89
N PHE A 114 17.26 -13.23 14.71
CA PHE A 114 17.72 -13.97 13.54
C PHE A 114 19.09 -13.49 13.05
N GLN A 115 19.35 -12.18 13.10
CA GLN A 115 20.65 -11.60 12.73
C GLN A 115 21.77 -12.08 13.70
N ARG A 116 21.52 -12.06 15.01
CA ARG A 116 22.50 -12.44 16.04
C ARG A 116 22.80 -13.94 16.05
N PHE A 117 21.76 -14.76 15.86
CA PHE A 117 21.85 -16.21 15.94
C PHE A 117 21.84 -16.89 14.57
N TRP A 118 22.23 -16.16 13.52
CA TRP A 118 22.20 -16.67 12.14
C TRP A 118 22.94 -18.00 11.96
N LEU A 119 24.10 -18.19 12.60
CA LEU A 119 24.86 -19.44 12.54
C LEU A 119 24.08 -20.65 13.06
N VAL A 120 23.09 -20.43 13.94
CA VAL A 120 22.27 -21.49 14.54
C VAL A 120 20.96 -21.68 13.76
N VAL A 121 20.24 -20.57 13.46
CA VAL A 121 18.89 -20.63 12.89
C VAL A 121 18.86 -20.43 11.37
N GLY A 122 19.97 -19.97 10.77
CA GLY A 122 20.00 -19.55 9.38
C GLY A 122 19.59 -20.65 8.42
N ARG A 123 20.04 -21.88 8.62
CA ARG A 123 19.66 -23.02 7.80
C ARG A 123 18.13 -23.25 7.79
N LEU A 124 17.50 -23.23 8.95
CA LEU A 124 16.05 -23.42 9.08
C LEU A 124 15.26 -22.27 8.42
N VAL A 125 15.74 -21.03 8.59
CA VAL A 125 15.13 -19.86 7.92
C VAL A 125 15.26 -19.98 6.42
N SER A 126 16.42 -20.40 5.89
CA SER A 126 16.65 -20.57 4.46
C SER A 126 15.78 -21.70 3.89
N GLU A 127 15.71 -22.85 4.56
CA GLU A 127 14.87 -23.98 4.17
C GLU A 127 13.38 -23.55 4.08
N GLU A 128 12.90 -22.79 5.07
CA GLU A 128 11.53 -22.26 5.09
C GLU A 128 11.28 -21.29 3.93
N VAL A 129 12.20 -20.34 3.69
CA VAL A 129 12.06 -19.37 2.58
C VAL A 129 12.12 -20.11 1.23
N HIS A 130 13.03 -21.06 1.05
CA HIS A 130 13.10 -21.89 -0.17
C HIS A 130 11.82 -22.70 -0.39
N SER A 131 11.24 -23.25 0.68
CA SER A 131 9.96 -23.97 0.59
C SER A 131 8.84 -23.06 0.11
N ILE A 132 8.72 -21.83 0.65
CA ILE A 132 7.72 -20.84 0.23
C ILE A 132 7.84 -20.52 -1.27
N PHE A 133 9.06 -20.30 -1.76
CA PHE A 133 9.27 -19.97 -3.18
C PHE A 133 9.06 -21.17 -4.10
N ARG A 134 9.38 -22.38 -3.66
CA ARG A 134 9.14 -23.64 -4.40
C ARG A 134 7.65 -23.95 -4.46
N GLU A 135 6.95 -23.85 -3.34
CA GLU A 135 5.51 -24.16 -3.22
C GLU A 135 4.63 -22.99 -3.65
N LYS A 136 5.20 -21.80 -3.85
CA LYS A 136 4.52 -20.56 -4.22
C LYS A 136 3.44 -20.17 -3.20
N LYS A 137 3.62 -20.56 -1.96
CA LYS A 137 2.63 -20.38 -0.89
C LYS A 137 3.29 -19.99 0.42
N VAL A 138 2.78 -18.92 1.04
CA VAL A 138 3.18 -18.50 2.38
C VAL A 138 2.32 -19.25 3.40
N PRO A 139 2.90 -20.03 4.33
CA PRO A 139 2.17 -20.73 5.37
C PRO A 139 1.42 -19.74 6.28
N GLU A 140 0.21 -20.12 6.71
CA GLU A 140 -0.64 -19.28 7.55
C GLU A 140 0.05 -18.85 8.85
N TYR A 141 0.79 -19.74 9.50
CA TYR A 141 1.48 -19.43 10.75
C TYR A 141 2.56 -18.33 10.61
N LEU A 142 3.16 -18.19 9.42
CA LEU A 142 4.08 -17.08 9.11
C LEU A 142 3.34 -15.81 8.75
N ASN A 143 2.16 -15.92 8.14
CA ASN A 143 1.37 -14.79 7.64
C ASN A 143 0.36 -14.24 8.65
N ARG A 144 0.40 -14.71 9.90
CA ARG A 144 -0.38 -14.08 10.99
C ARG A 144 0.08 -12.66 11.21
N THR A 145 -0.88 -11.76 11.39
CA THR A 145 -0.63 -10.32 11.50
C THR A 145 -1.40 -9.74 12.68
N ASN A 146 -0.73 -8.93 13.49
CA ASN A 146 -1.38 -8.10 14.49
C ASN A 146 -1.50 -6.67 13.94
N ILE A 147 -2.67 -6.06 14.04
CA ILE A 147 -2.89 -4.66 13.70
C ILE A 147 -2.89 -3.83 14.98
N VAL A 148 -1.99 -2.84 15.03
CA VAL A 148 -1.95 -1.81 16.08
C VAL A 148 -2.70 -0.58 15.57
N LEU A 149 -3.57 -0.04 16.41
CA LEU A 149 -4.35 1.15 16.12
C LEU A 149 -3.61 2.39 16.60
N ILE A 150 -3.18 3.23 15.66
CA ILE A 150 -2.47 4.48 15.96
C ILE A 150 -3.40 5.66 15.68
N PRO A 151 -3.73 6.49 16.69
CA PRO A 151 -4.58 7.66 16.49
C PRO A 151 -3.92 8.67 15.53
N LYS A 152 -4.68 9.16 14.55
CA LYS A 152 -4.27 10.20 13.61
C LYS A 152 -4.27 11.59 14.22
N THR A 153 -5.20 11.81 15.16
CA THR A 153 -5.47 13.09 15.83
C THR A 153 -5.52 12.89 17.34
N GLN A 154 -5.49 13.97 18.10
CA GLN A 154 -5.82 13.93 19.53
C GLN A 154 -7.33 13.81 19.68
N GLY A 155 -7.80 12.93 20.59
CA GLY A 155 -9.22 12.68 20.81
C GLY A 155 -9.91 12.04 19.59
N PRO A 156 -9.48 10.87 19.12
CA PRO A 156 -10.11 10.21 17.98
C PRO A 156 -11.51 9.72 18.36
N GLU A 157 -12.52 10.08 17.57
CA GLU A 157 -13.93 9.79 17.84
C GLU A 157 -14.52 8.67 16.99
N SER A 158 -13.83 8.27 15.91
CA SER A 158 -14.31 7.24 14.97
C SER A 158 -13.21 6.26 14.60
N ILE A 159 -13.56 5.07 14.11
CA ILE A 159 -12.62 4.07 13.59
C ILE A 159 -11.72 4.67 12.49
N GLY A 160 -12.28 5.55 11.65
CA GLY A 160 -11.54 6.24 10.58
C GLY A 160 -10.43 7.16 11.09
N SER A 161 -10.49 7.58 12.35
CA SER A 161 -9.47 8.42 13.02
C SER A 161 -8.22 7.62 13.45
N TYR A 162 -8.18 6.31 13.21
CA TYR A 162 -7.03 5.47 13.51
C TYR A 162 -6.33 4.98 12.23
N ARG A 163 -5.00 4.80 12.30
CA ARG A 163 -4.21 4.11 11.28
C ARG A 163 -3.97 2.67 11.72
N PRO A 164 -4.38 1.68 10.93
CA PRO A 164 -4.07 0.28 11.19
C PRO A 164 -2.63 -0.03 10.75
N ILE A 165 -1.72 -0.21 11.68
CA ILE A 165 -0.33 -0.61 11.36
C ILE A 165 -0.17 -2.09 11.58
N SER A 166 0.18 -2.81 10.54
CA SER A 166 0.36 -4.26 10.55
C SER A 166 1.73 -4.65 11.11
N LEU A 167 1.71 -5.57 12.06
CA LEU A 167 2.89 -6.22 12.64
C LEU A 167 2.89 -7.70 12.25
N TYR A 168 3.93 -8.15 11.57
CA TYR A 168 4.06 -9.51 11.03
C TYR A 168 5.45 -10.08 11.29
N ASN A 169 5.56 -11.41 11.17
CA ASN A 169 6.73 -12.18 11.57
C ASN A 169 7.98 -11.81 10.76
N SER A 170 9.16 -11.90 11.37
CA SER A 170 10.43 -11.53 10.73
C SER A 170 10.75 -12.39 9.51
N VAL A 171 10.43 -13.70 9.53
CA VAL A 171 10.63 -14.58 8.37
C VAL A 171 9.74 -14.16 7.19
N TYR A 172 8.48 -13.80 7.44
CA TYR A 172 7.62 -13.21 6.42
C TYR A 172 8.24 -11.92 5.83
N LYS A 173 8.82 -11.06 6.68
CA LYS A 173 9.51 -9.84 6.21
C LYS A 173 10.65 -10.15 5.24
N ILE A 174 11.36 -11.26 5.42
CA ILE A 174 12.41 -11.71 4.50
C ILE A 174 11.79 -12.01 3.13
N VAL A 175 10.74 -12.82 3.07
CA VAL A 175 10.02 -13.14 1.82
C VAL A 175 9.57 -11.87 1.09
N SER A 176 8.87 -10.98 1.80
CA SER A 176 8.39 -9.70 1.27
C SER A 176 9.56 -8.83 0.75
N LYS A 177 10.71 -8.81 1.43
CA LYS A 177 11.92 -8.07 1.03
C LYS A 177 12.60 -8.66 -0.20
N ILE A 178 12.64 -9.97 -0.36
CA ILE A 178 13.15 -10.63 -1.57
C ILE A 178 12.31 -10.22 -2.78
N LEU A 179 10.97 -10.29 -2.67
CA LEU A 179 10.07 -9.86 -3.73
C LEU A 179 10.30 -8.38 -4.09
N VAL A 180 10.42 -7.51 -3.08
CA VAL A 180 10.75 -6.09 -3.28
C VAL A 180 12.09 -5.91 -3.97
N GLY A 181 13.13 -6.66 -3.55
CA GLY A 181 14.46 -6.60 -4.16
C GLY A 181 14.44 -6.90 -5.66
N ARG A 182 13.58 -7.84 -6.08
CA ARG A 182 13.39 -8.23 -7.48
C ARG A 182 12.57 -7.24 -8.30
N ILE A 183 11.52 -6.66 -7.71
CA ILE A 183 10.60 -5.73 -8.40
C ILE A 183 11.20 -4.33 -8.50
N ARG A 184 11.86 -3.86 -7.45
CA ARG A 184 12.31 -2.47 -7.32
C ARG A 184 13.18 -1.95 -8.48
N PRO A 185 14.15 -2.72 -9.04
CA PRO A 185 14.95 -2.26 -10.18
C PRO A 185 14.14 -2.01 -11.45
N LEU A 186 12.97 -2.66 -11.58
CA LEU A 186 12.11 -2.60 -12.75
C LEU A 186 11.08 -1.47 -12.70
N LEU A 187 10.93 -0.79 -11.56
CA LEU A 187 9.85 0.18 -11.36
C LEU A 187 9.98 1.41 -12.23
N ASP A 188 11.19 1.87 -12.54
CA ASP A 188 11.38 3.09 -13.31
C ASP A 188 10.78 2.99 -14.71
N GLN A 189 10.81 1.81 -15.30
CA GLN A 189 10.19 1.54 -16.60
C GLN A 189 8.72 1.14 -16.52
N LEU A 190 8.27 0.55 -15.38
CA LEU A 190 6.89 0.10 -15.22
C LEU A 190 5.94 1.20 -14.75
N ILE A 191 6.47 2.23 -14.10
CA ILE A 191 5.70 3.28 -13.45
C ILE A 191 5.91 4.61 -14.18
N SER A 192 4.82 5.23 -14.59
CA SER A 192 4.79 6.52 -15.28
C SER A 192 5.60 7.59 -14.52
N PRO A 193 6.24 8.55 -15.22
CA PRO A 193 6.94 9.66 -14.58
C PRO A 193 6.05 10.52 -13.67
N CYS A 194 4.74 10.43 -13.81
CA CYS A 194 3.78 11.17 -12.98
C CYS A 194 3.69 10.65 -11.54
N GLN A 195 4.14 9.41 -11.25
CA GLN A 195 4.20 8.84 -9.91
C GLN A 195 5.61 8.98 -9.33
N ALA A 196 5.76 9.71 -8.22
CA ALA A 196 7.06 9.90 -7.58
C ALA A 196 7.28 9.03 -6.32
N ALA A 197 6.23 8.43 -5.77
CA ALA A 197 6.36 7.64 -4.55
C ALA A 197 6.93 6.25 -4.83
N PHE A 198 7.82 5.78 -3.95
CA PHE A 198 8.40 4.42 -3.91
C PHE A 198 9.24 4.01 -5.12
N VAL A 199 9.36 4.83 -6.16
CA VAL A 199 10.22 4.57 -7.33
C VAL A 199 11.63 5.08 -7.04
N PRO A 200 12.69 4.24 -7.24
CA PRO A 200 14.07 4.67 -7.01
C PRO A 200 14.44 5.92 -7.80
N GLY A 201 15.14 6.85 -7.16
CA GLY A 201 15.62 8.08 -7.80
C GLY A 201 14.59 9.21 -7.90
N ARG A 202 13.29 8.93 -7.74
CA ARG A 202 12.22 9.96 -7.77
C ARG A 202 11.98 10.54 -6.38
N ARG A 203 11.66 11.83 -6.31
CA ARG A 203 11.44 12.55 -5.06
C ARG A 203 10.10 13.28 -5.07
N GLY A 204 9.34 13.18 -3.99
CA GLY A 204 8.05 13.91 -3.87
C GLY A 204 8.17 15.42 -3.93
N VAL A 205 9.33 15.96 -3.55
CA VAL A 205 9.60 17.41 -3.67
C VAL A 205 9.55 17.86 -5.13
N ASP A 206 10.04 17.05 -6.07
CA ASP A 206 10.02 17.38 -7.49
C ASP A 206 8.58 17.52 -8.00
N ASN A 207 7.67 16.62 -7.60
CA ASN A 207 6.23 16.73 -7.89
C ASN A 207 5.62 18.01 -7.27
N ALA A 208 5.99 18.36 -6.05
CA ALA A 208 5.48 19.57 -5.39
C ALA A 208 5.90 20.84 -6.15
N ILE A 209 7.14 20.91 -6.65
CA ILE A 209 7.62 22.02 -7.47
C ILE A 209 6.83 22.09 -8.78
N VAL A 210 6.64 20.96 -9.46
CA VAL A 210 5.85 20.90 -10.70
C VAL A 210 4.41 21.37 -10.48
N VAL A 211 3.76 20.94 -9.37
CA VAL A 211 2.41 21.41 -9.00
C VAL A 211 2.39 22.94 -8.83
N GLN A 212 3.38 23.52 -8.13
CA GLN A 212 3.46 24.97 -7.92
C GLN A 212 3.62 25.72 -9.25
N GLU A 213 4.47 25.26 -10.15
CA GLU A 213 4.67 25.85 -11.47
C GLU A 213 3.40 25.79 -12.32
N ILE A 214 2.68 24.67 -12.29
CA ILE A 214 1.42 24.51 -13.01
C ILE A 214 0.37 25.49 -12.44
N ILE A 215 0.19 25.55 -11.13
CA ILE A 215 -0.76 26.47 -10.48
C ILE A 215 -0.43 27.92 -10.81
N HIS A 216 0.85 28.30 -10.77
CA HIS A 216 1.30 29.64 -11.15
C HIS A 216 0.97 29.95 -12.62
N THR A 217 1.18 29.01 -13.53
CA THR A 217 0.85 29.16 -14.96
C THR A 217 -0.66 29.27 -15.16
N MET A 218 -1.45 28.47 -14.44
CA MET A 218 -2.92 28.54 -14.45
C MET A 218 -3.43 29.93 -14.04
N GLY A 219 -2.84 30.52 -12.98
CA GLY A 219 -3.22 31.87 -12.50
C GLY A 219 -2.91 33.00 -13.49
N ARG A 220 -2.00 32.77 -14.43
CA ARG A 220 -1.63 33.75 -15.49
C ARG A 220 -2.35 33.49 -16.82
N ALA A 221 -3.06 32.39 -16.94
CA ALA A 221 -3.75 32.03 -18.17
C ALA A 221 -4.87 33.02 -18.48
N LYS A 222 -4.85 33.57 -19.71
CA LYS A 222 -5.90 34.45 -20.23
C LYS A 222 -6.86 33.65 -21.08
N GLY A 223 -8.15 33.81 -20.87
CA GLY A 223 -9.18 33.12 -21.65
C GLY A 223 -10.56 33.17 -21.00
N LYS A 224 -11.60 32.77 -21.74
CA LYS A 224 -12.98 32.72 -21.23
C LYS A 224 -13.23 31.51 -20.31
N VAL A 225 -12.43 30.45 -20.48
CA VAL A 225 -12.51 29.22 -19.66
C VAL A 225 -11.22 29.10 -18.89
N GLY A 226 -11.30 28.99 -17.56
CA GLY A 226 -10.17 28.80 -16.68
C GLY A 226 -9.68 27.35 -16.65
N PHE A 227 -8.72 27.11 -15.77
CA PHE A 227 -8.21 25.78 -15.47
C PHE A 227 -8.58 25.38 -14.03
N MET A 228 -8.60 24.11 -13.74
CA MET A 228 -8.82 23.56 -12.40
C MET A 228 -7.70 22.61 -12.01
N ALA A 229 -7.33 22.65 -10.73
CA ALA A 229 -6.48 21.67 -10.07
C ALA A 229 -7.29 21.01 -8.96
N LEU A 230 -7.42 19.69 -9.01
CA LEU A 230 -8.20 18.92 -8.05
C LEU A 230 -7.24 18.06 -7.22
N LYS A 231 -7.11 18.34 -5.93
CA LYS A 231 -6.43 17.44 -5.00
C LYS A 231 -7.44 16.39 -4.54
N ILE A 232 -7.12 15.13 -4.82
CA ILE A 232 -7.93 13.97 -4.42
C ILE A 232 -7.12 13.15 -3.43
N ASN A 233 -7.78 12.70 -2.38
CA ASN A 233 -7.26 11.76 -1.40
C ASN A 233 -8.12 10.50 -1.44
N LEU A 234 -7.50 9.37 -1.76
CA LEU A 234 -8.21 8.10 -1.82
C LEU A 234 -8.48 7.59 -0.41
N GLU A 235 -9.76 7.38 -0.10
CA GLU A 235 -10.16 6.89 1.21
C GLU A 235 -9.75 5.42 1.38
N LYS A 236 -8.95 5.14 2.43
CA LYS A 236 -8.50 3.76 2.77
C LYS A 236 -7.84 3.05 1.59
N ALA A 237 -6.98 3.77 0.88
CA ALA A 237 -6.34 3.36 -0.37
C ALA A 237 -5.61 2.01 -0.28
N TYR A 238 -5.08 1.63 0.89
CA TYR A 238 -4.46 0.33 1.13
C TYR A 238 -5.44 -0.76 1.54
N ASP A 239 -6.57 -0.38 2.13
CA ASP A 239 -7.49 -1.32 2.78
C ASP A 239 -8.57 -1.85 1.81
N LYS A 240 -8.82 -1.14 0.71
CA LYS A 240 -9.92 -1.44 -0.23
C LYS A 240 -9.55 -2.20 -1.51
N PRO A 241 -8.29 -2.19 -2.04
CA PRO A 241 -8.01 -2.83 -3.33
C PRO A 241 -8.44 -4.30 -3.36
N GLU A 242 -9.25 -4.65 -4.36
CA GLU A 242 -9.72 -6.02 -4.55
C GLU A 242 -8.58 -6.93 -5.02
N TRP A 243 -8.48 -8.14 -4.48
CA TRP A 243 -7.39 -9.05 -4.81
C TRP A 243 -7.45 -9.54 -6.27
N SER A 244 -8.63 -9.67 -6.84
CA SER A 244 -8.82 -9.98 -8.26
C SER A 244 -8.24 -8.87 -9.16
N PHE A 245 -8.46 -7.61 -8.78
CA PHE A 245 -7.87 -6.47 -9.46
C PHE A 245 -6.34 -6.47 -9.36
N ILE A 246 -5.79 -6.66 -8.17
CA ILE A 246 -4.32 -6.74 -7.97
C ILE A 246 -3.72 -7.85 -8.85
N ARG A 247 -4.31 -9.06 -8.83
CA ARG A 247 -3.86 -10.18 -9.66
C ARG A 247 -3.87 -9.82 -11.15
N SER A 248 -4.96 -9.22 -11.62
CA SER A 248 -5.12 -8.81 -13.01
C SER A 248 -4.08 -7.76 -13.42
N MET A 249 -3.74 -6.83 -12.52
CA MET A 249 -2.69 -5.86 -12.77
C MET A 249 -1.31 -6.54 -12.92
N LEU A 250 -0.95 -7.46 -12.03
CA LEU A 250 0.29 -8.21 -12.11
C LEU A 250 0.40 -9.01 -13.42
N ILE A 251 -0.70 -9.61 -13.88
CA ILE A 251 -0.77 -10.30 -15.18
C ILE A 251 -0.56 -9.32 -16.33
N LYS A 252 -1.22 -8.15 -16.31
CA LYS A 252 -1.08 -7.12 -17.35
C LYS A 252 0.36 -6.60 -17.47
N TYR A 253 1.09 -6.49 -16.38
CA TYR A 253 2.51 -6.17 -16.37
C TYR A 253 3.42 -7.31 -16.86
N ASN A 254 2.84 -8.48 -17.16
CA ASN A 254 3.57 -9.69 -17.58
C ASN A 254 4.55 -10.23 -16.51
N PHE A 255 4.19 -10.09 -15.22
CA PHE A 255 4.97 -10.74 -14.16
C PHE A 255 4.98 -12.27 -14.34
N PRO A 256 6.06 -12.96 -13.93
CA PRO A 256 6.11 -14.43 -13.93
C PRO A 256 5.02 -15.01 -13.01
N GLU A 257 4.32 -16.06 -13.46
CA GLU A 257 3.22 -16.67 -12.71
C GLU A 257 3.65 -17.13 -11.31
N ASN A 258 4.87 -17.69 -11.19
CA ASN A 258 5.41 -18.08 -9.88
C ASN A 258 5.52 -16.90 -8.90
N LEU A 259 5.89 -15.69 -9.36
CA LEU A 259 5.95 -14.50 -8.51
C LEU A 259 4.55 -13.95 -8.23
N ILE A 260 3.64 -13.99 -9.21
CA ILE A 260 2.24 -13.60 -8.99
C ILE A 260 1.64 -14.46 -7.87
N GLU A 261 1.78 -15.77 -7.93
CA GLU A 261 1.26 -16.69 -6.90
C GLU A 261 1.82 -16.39 -5.50
N ILE A 262 3.14 -16.14 -5.38
CA ILE A 262 3.75 -15.80 -4.09
C ILE A 262 3.26 -14.44 -3.59
N MET A 263 3.21 -13.42 -4.45
CA MET A 263 2.69 -12.10 -4.09
C MET A 263 1.23 -12.17 -3.65
N MET A 264 0.40 -12.90 -4.39
CA MET A 264 -0.99 -13.12 -4.03
C MET A 264 -1.12 -13.90 -2.73
N SER A 265 -0.30 -14.94 -2.52
CA SER A 265 -0.26 -15.67 -1.25
C SER A 265 0.14 -14.76 -0.08
N CYS A 266 1.07 -13.83 -0.27
CA CYS A 266 1.44 -12.85 0.76
C CYS A 266 0.23 -12.04 1.23
N ILE A 267 -0.64 -11.61 0.34
CA ILE A 267 -1.78 -10.74 0.67
C ILE A 267 -3.04 -11.51 1.06
N SER A 268 -3.29 -12.70 0.50
CA SER A 268 -4.57 -13.42 0.65
C SER A 268 -4.59 -14.51 1.72
N SER A 269 -3.42 -15.06 2.12
CA SER A 269 -3.37 -16.11 3.16
C SER A 269 -3.26 -15.55 4.58
N VAL A 270 -3.52 -14.25 4.76
CA VAL A 270 -3.35 -13.56 6.04
C VAL A 270 -4.48 -13.87 7.02
N SER A 271 -4.10 -14.10 8.29
CA SER A 271 -5.00 -14.10 9.44
C SER A 271 -4.65 -12.89 10.32
N THR A 272 -5.62 -12.06 10.62
CA THR A 272 -5.42 -10.75 11.22
C THR A 272 -6.13 -10.63 12.55
N SER A 273 -5.43 -10.16 13.58
CA SER A 273 -6.00 -9.79 14.88
C SER A 273 -5.76 -8.32 15.19
N LEU A 274 -6.73 -7.65 15.79
CA LEU A 274 -6.53 -6.30 16.31
C LEU A 274 -5.92 -6.34 17.71
N LEU A 275 -4.88 -5.55 17.93
CA LEU A 275 -4.36 -5.29 19.29
C LEU A 275 -5.14 -4.11 19.89
N PHE A 276 -5.95 -4.41 20.89
CA PHE A 276 -6.79 -3.45 21.59
C PHE A 276 -6.40 -3.39 23.05
N ASN A 277 -5.99 -2.22 23.53
CA ASN A 277 -5.62 -1.94 24.93
C ASN A 277 -4.65 -2.95 25.58
N GLY A 278 -3.80 -3.60 24.77
CA GLY A 278 -2.81 -4.58 25.24
C GLY A 278 -3.26 -6.04 25.11
N GLY A 279 -4.52 -6.30 24.75
CA GLY A 279 -5.05 -7.60 24.38
C GLY A 279 -5.14 -7.81 22.87
N SER A 280 -5.28 -9.05 22.42
CA SER A 280 -5.57 -9.40 21.04
C SER A 280 -7.05 -9.78 20.92
N LEU A 281 -7.76 -9.17 19.99
CA LEU A 281 -9.13 -9.53 19.67
C LEU A 281 -9.15 -10.79 18.80
N GLU A 282 -10.33 -11.41 18.71
CA GLU A 282 -10.57 -12.58 17.85
C GLU A 282 -10.10 -12.33 16.41
N PRO A 283 -9.31 -13.25 15.82
CA PRO A 283 -8.80 -13.11 14.48
C PRO A 283 -9.92 -13.13 13.44
N PHE A 284 -9.66 -12.46 12.32
CA PHE A 284 -10.48 -12.51 11.12
C PHE A 284 -9.61 -12.66 9.87
N ARG A 285 -10.23 -13.08 8.76
CA ARG A 285 -9.55 -13.18 7.45
C ARG A 285 -10.07 -12.10 6.53
N PRO A 286 -9.22 -11.18 6.10
CA PRO A 286 -9.54 -10.24 5.04
C PRO A 286 -9.95 -10.96 3.75
N SER A 287 -10.71 -10.29 2.89
CA SER A 287 -11.00 -10.75 1.53
C SER A 287 -10.62 -9.72 0.46
N ARG A 288 -10.07 -8.56 0.89
CA ARG A 288 -9.48 -7.50 0.07
C ARG A 288 -8.44 -6.72 0.85
N GLY A 289 -7.79 -5.78 0.18
CA GLY A 289 -6.82 -4.87 0.77
C GLY A 289 -5.40 -5.44 0.86
N ILE A 290 -4.46 -4.54 1.12
CA ILE A 290 -3.05 -4.81 1.34
C ILE A 290 -2.61 -4.20 2.67
N ARG A 291 -1.62 -4.79 3.32
CA ARG A 291 -1.22 -4.42 4.68
C ARG A 291 -0.44 -3.10 4.73
N GLN A 292 -0.86 -2.19 5.59
CA GLN A 292 -0.09 -0.99 5.90
C GLN A 292 1.14 -1.36 6.75
N GLY A 293 2.33 -1.08 6.22
CA GLY A 293 3.61 -1.38 6.86
C GLY A 293 4.36 -2.58 6.28
N ASP A 294 3.75 -3.39 5.41
CA ASP A 294 4.42 -4.45 4.67
C ASP A 294 5.38 -3.86 3.63
N PRO A 295 6.64 -4.35 3.53
CA PRO A 295 7.57 -3.89 2.52
C PRO A 295 7.04 -4.00 1.07
N LEU A 296 6.24 -5.02 0.76
CA LEU A 296 5.71 -5.28 -0.57
C LEU A 296 4.51 -4.38 -0.93
N SER A 297 3.67 -4.05 0.05
CA SER A 297 2.41 -3.34 -0.17
C SER A 297 2.55 -2.00 -0.93
N PRO A 298 3.54 -1.12 -0.63
CA PRO A 298 3.71 0.11 -1.40
C PRO A 298 3.95 -0.12 -2.89
N TYR A 299 4.65 -1.17 -3.25
CA TYR A 299 4.97 -1.50 -4.64
C TYR A 299 3.76 -2.07 -5.38
N ILE A 300 3.01 -2.98 -4.74
CA ILE A 300 1.72 -3.45 -5.28
C ILE A 300 0.78 -2.26 -5.48
N PHE A 301 0.74 -1.34 -4.50
CA PHE A 301 -0.14 -0.17 -4.57
C PHE A 301 0.17 0.73 -5.76
N ILE A 302 1.43 1.13 -5.97
CA ILE A 302 1.77 2.00 -7.11
C ILE A 302 1.58 1.31 -8.45
N LEU A 303 1.81 -0.01 -8.54
CA LEU A 303 1.48 -0.79 -9.74
C LEU A 303 -0.04 -0.76 -10.03
N CYS A 304 -0.88 -0.82 -9.00
CA CYS A 304 -2.34 -0.69 -9.15
C CYS A 304 -2.77 0.74 -9.52
N MET A 305 -2.09 1.77 -9.01
CA MET A 305 -2.38 3.17 -9.31
C MET A 305 -2.09 3.54 -10.77
N GLU A 306 -1.19 2.83 -11.45
CA GLU A 306 -0.93 3.04 -12.88
C GLU A 306 -2.19 2.79 -13.74
N PHE A 307 -3.12 1.95 -13.28
CA PHE A 307 -4.39 1.80 -13.97
C PHE A 307 -5.18 3.11 -14.05
N LEU A 308 -5.20 3.88 -12.96
CA LEU A 308 -5.78 5.23 -12.98
C LEU A 308 -5.03 6.15 -13.95
N GLY A 309 -3.69 6.09 -13.95
CA GLY A 309 -2.86 6.84 -14.90
C GLY A 309 -3.18 6.52 -16.37
N GLN A 310 -3.35 5.24 -16.68
CA GLN A 310 -3.71 4.77 -18.03
C GLN A 310 -5.12 5.23 -18.45
N LEU A 311 -6.12 5.18 -17.54
CA LEU A 311 -7.46 5.70 -17.80
C LEU A 311 -7.45 7.21 -18.11
N ILE A 312 -6.63 7.98 -17.38
CA ILE A 312 -6.45 9.41 -17.63
C ILE A 312 -5.80 9.62 -18.99
N GLN A 313 -4.75 8.86 -19.31
CA GLN A 313 -4.04 8.96 -20.58
C GLN A 313 -4.96 8.66 -21.77
N GLU A 314 -5.80 7.63 -21.69
CA GLU A 314 -6.80 7.30 -22.73
C GLU A 314 -7.72 8.50 -23.03
N LYS A 315 -8.23 9.18 -21.98
CA LYS A 315 -9.06 10.39 -22.15
C LYS A 315 -8.29 11.58 -22.74
N CYS A 316 -6.99 11.70 -22.43
CA CYS A 316 -6.12 12.72 -23.01
C CYS A 316 -5.85 12.46 -24.50
N GLU A 317 -5.59 11.22 -24.89
CA GLU A 317 -5.36 10.81 -26.29
C GLU A 317 -6.63 10.99 -27.13
N ALA A 318 -7.81 10.70 -26.54
CA ALA A 318 -9.11 10.99 -27.15
C ALA A 318 -9.44 12.49 -27.21
N LYS A 319 -8.57 13.38 -26.68
CA LYS A 319 -8.75 14.84 -26.62
C LYS A 319 -9.96 15.31 -25.81
N VAL A 320 -10.54 14.45 -25.00
CA VAL A 320 -11.65 14.76 -24.09
C VAL A 320 -11.12 15.43 -22.82
N TRP A 321 -9.94 15.02 -22.36
CA TRP A 321 -9.24 15.62 -21.22
C TRP A 321 -8.10 16.50 -21.71
N CYS A 322 -8.19 17.81 -21.44
CA CYS A 322 -7.21 18.79 -21.90
C CYS A 322 -6.02 18.88 -20.94
N LEU A 323 -4.84 18.61 -21.48
CA LEU A 323 -3.56 18.77 -20.77
C LEU A 323 -3.26 20.23 -20.46
N ILE A 324 -2.56 20.49 -19.35
CA ILE A 324 -2.05 21.81 -18.97
C ILE A 324 -0.53 21.84 -19.12
N LYS A 325 0.01 22.83 -19.78
CA LYS A 325 1.45 23.06 -19.89
C LYS A 325 1.98 23.74 -18.64
N SER A 326 3.12 23.28 -18.11
CA SER A 326 3.82 23.93 -17.00
C SER A 326 4.39 25.30 -17.38
N SER A 327 4.74 25.50 -18.67
CA SER A 327 5.21 26.75 -19.24
C SER A 327 4.92 26.78 -20.75
N ARG A 328 5.21 27.91 -21.43
CA ARG A 328 4.97 28.07 -22.88
C ARG A 328 5.61 26.98 -23.74
N SER A 329 6.83 26.55 -23.38
CA SER A 329 7.61 25.49 -24.06
C SER A 329 7.77 24.22 -23.17
N GLY A 330 7.16 24.18 -22.00
CA GLY A 330 7.30 23.09 -21.04
C GLY A 330 6.43 21.86 -21.33
N PRO A 331 6.63 20.79 -20.58
CA PRO A 331 5.83 19.58 -20.68
C PRO A 331 4.37 19.84 -20.27
N SER A 332 3.50 18.97 -20.76
CA SER A 332 2.06 19.00 -20.48
C SER A 332 1.71 17.94 -19.44
N PHE A 333 0.82 18.29 -18.52
CA PHE A 333 0.39 17.45 -17.43
C PHE A 333 -1.13 17.32 -17.38
N SER A 334 -1.61 16.11 -17.09
CA SER A 334 -3.01 15.80 -16.70
C SER A 334 -3.10 15.50 -15.20
N HIS A 335 -2.06 14.91 -14.63
CA HIS A 335 -2.03 14.47 -13.23
C HIS A 335 -0.62 14.35 -12.70
N LEU A 336 -0.50 14.32 -11.37
CA LEU A 336 0.72 13.95 -10.62
C LEU A 336 0.29 13.13 -9.40
N PHE A 337 1.03 12.04 -9.14
CA PHE A 337 0.78 11.11 -8.04
C PHE A 337 1.93 11.08 -7.04
N PHE A 338 1.58 11.00 -5.77
CA PHE A 338 2.50 10.63 -4.70
C PHE A 338 1.82 9.61 -3.77
N ALA A 339 1.97 8.32 -4.09
CA ALA A 339 1.21 7.22 -3.50
C ALA A 339 -0.31 7.44 -3.67
N ASP A 340 -1.03 7.61 -2.57
CA ASP A 340 -2.49 7.84 -2.50
C ASP A 340 -2.90 9.31 -2.66
N ASP A 341 -1.95 10.26 -2.55
CA ASP A 341 -2.19 11.66 -2.88
C ASP A 341 -2.07 11.89 -4.39
N LEU A 342 -3.12 12.43 -4.97
CA LEU A 342 -3.13 12.76 -6.40
C LEU A 342 -3.64 14.18 -6.66
N VAL A 343 -3.05 14.83 -7.67
CA VAL A 343 -3.48 16.13 -8.19
C VAL A 343 -3.81 15.97 -9.67
N LEU A 344 -5.04 16.30 -10.04
CA LEU A 344 -5.51 16.29 -11.41
C LEU A 344 -5.58 17.71 -11.95
N PHE A 345 -5.21 17.91 -13.21
CA PHE A 345 -5.23 19.21 -13.88
C PHE A 345 -6.10 19.10 -15.14
N ALA A 346 -7.01 20.04 -15.33
CA ALA A 346 -7.87 20.09 -16.50
C ALA A 346 -8.41 21.50 -16.79
N LYS A 347 -9.05 21.69 -17.94
CA LYS A 347 -9.87 22.87 -18.18
C LYS A 347 -11.13 22.84 -17.30
N ALA A 348 -11.53 24.01 -16.79
CA ALA A 348 -12.74 24.16 -15.97
C ALA A 348 -14.00 24.23 -16.85
N ASN A 349 -14.35 23.15 -17.53
CA ASN A 349 -15.55 23.00 -18.34
C ASN A 349 -16.27 21.66 -18.06
N ALA A 350 -17.51 21.56 -18.48
CA ALA A 350 -18.36 20.39 -18.22
C ALA A 350 -17.79 19.09 -18.82
N GLU A 351 -17.18 19.16 -20.01
CA GLU A 351 -16.61 18.01 -20.69
C GLU A 351 -15.46 17.38 -19.88
N ASN A 352 -14.49 18.20 -19.44
CA ASN A 352 -13.39 17.70 -18.60
C ASN A 352 -13.88 17.23 -17.23
N CYS A 353 -14.86 17.88 -16.60
CA CYS A 353 -15.46 17.42 -15.35
C CYS A 353 -16.12 16.05 -15.52
N SER A 354 -16.85 15.84 -16.62
CA SER A 354 -17.45 14.54 -16.93
C SER A 354 -16.41 13.45 -17.14
N ALA A 355 -15.33 13.77 -17.90
CA ALA A 355 -14.23 12.84 -18.13
C ALA A 355 -13.52 12.44 -16.82
N ILE A 356 -13.25 13.40 -15.93
CA ILE A 356 -12.64 13.14 -14.62
C ILE A 356 -13.53 12.20 -13.81
N ARG A 357 -14.83 12.49 -13.74
CA ARG A 357 -15.79 11.67 -13.00
C ARG A 357 -15.84 10.25 -13.55
N GLU A 358 -15.96 10.08 -14.86
CA GLU A 358 -16.00 8.76 -15.51
C GLU A 358 -14.74 7.94 -15.22
N VAL A 359 -13.55 8.57 -15.26
CA VAL A 359 -12.27 7.92 -14.96
C VAL A 359 -12.22 7.46 -13.49
N LEU A 360 -12.62 8.33 -12.56
CA LEU A 360 -12.62 8.00 -11.13
C LEU A 360 -13.63 6.91 -10.80
N ASP A 361 -14.86 7.00 -11.35
CA ASP A 361 -15.92 6.00 -11.17
C ASP A 361 -15.48 4.63 -11.74
N THR A 362 -14.81 4.64 -12.90
CA THR A 362 -14.27 3.42 -13.50
C THR A 362 -13.16 2.82 -12.64
N PHE A 363 -12.24 3.64 -12.17
CA PHE A 363 -11.17 3.19 -11.27
C PHE A 363 -11.74 2.57 -9.98
N CYS A 364 -12.66 3.26 -9.30
CA CYS A 364 -13.29 2.76 -8.08
C CYS A 364 -14.07 1.45 -8.30
N ARG A 365 -14.80 1.35 -9.40
CA ARG A 365 -15.55 0.13 -9.76
C ARG A 365 -14.63 -1.07 -9.98
N CYS A 366 -13.46 -0.86 -10.57
CA CYS A 366 -12.49 -1.92 -10.86
C CYS A 366 -11.61 -2.28 -9.65
N SER A 367 -11.20 -1.28 -8.88
CA SER A 367 -10.23 -1.46 -7.80
C SER A 367 -10.85 -1.79 -6.44
N GLY A 368 -12.10 -1.40 -6.18
CA GLY A 368 -12.84 -1.62 -4.94
C GLY A 368 -13.15 -0.36 -4.15
#